data_ccc8142a0d76e2edfd02241a148bf366
#
_entry.id   ccc8142a0d76e2edfd02241a148bf366
#
_cell.length_a   1.000
_cell.length_b   1.000
_cell.length_c   1.000
_cell.angle_alpha   90.00
_cell.angle_beta   90.00
_cell.angle_gamma   90.00
#
_symmetry.space_group_name_H-M   'P 1'
#
loop_
_entity.id
_entity.type
_entity.pdbx_description
1 polymer ?
#
loop_
_entity_poly.entity_id
_entity_poly.type
_entity_poly.pdbx_seq_one_letter_code
_entity_poly.pdbx_strand_id
1 'polypeptide(L)'
;MKRLIILNGQLIFPDRIDTGKALICKNGKIEQILADKMLEINPDDQIIDAKQQYVSPGFIDMHVHGGGGHDFMDGTVEAFLRIAEVHAKYGTTAMVPTTLTCTDEELMNTFTIYKKAKVLNNKGAK
;
A
#
# COMPACT_ATOMS: atom_id res chain seq x y z
N MET A 1 -15.65 -13.67 9.22
CA MET A 1 -14.84 -12.50 8.78
C MET A 1 -14.59 -12.65 7.30
N LYS A 2 -14.83 -11.58 6.57
CA LYS A 2 -14.72 -11.52 5.12
C LYS A 2 -13.27 -11.69 4.66
N ARG A 3 -13.03 -12.65 3.74
CA ARG A 3 -11.73 -12.84 3.10
C ARG A 3 -11.70 -12.04 1.80
N LEU A 4 -10.52 -11.58 1.41
CA LEU A 4 -10.22 -11.11 0.08
C LEU A 4 -9.43 -12.20 -0.64
N ILE A 5 -9.90 -12.63 -1.80
CA ILE A 5 -9.27 -13.69 -2.60
C ILE A 5 -8.89 -13.10 -3.96
N ILE A 6 -7.63 -13.23 -4.33
CA ILE A 6 -7.14 -12.84 -5.66
C ILE A 6 -6.91 -14.11 -6.46
N LEU A 7 -7.55 -14.20 -7.62
CA LEU A 7 -7.51 -15.32 -8.55
C LEU A 7 -6.90 -14.93 -9.89
N ASN A 8 -6.49 -15.94 -10.66
CA ASN A 8 -6.03 -15.77 -12.04
C ASN A 8 -4.86 -14.78 -12.16
N GLY A 9 -4.03 -14.64 -11.13
CA GLY A 9 -2.86 -13.77 -11.14
C GLY A 9 -1.55 -14.53 -11.38
N GLN A 10 -0.56 -13.80 -11.86
CA GLN A 10 0.84 -14.23 -11.89
C GLN A 10 1.51 -13.71 -10.62
N LEU A 11 1.59 -14.56 -9.58
CA LEU A 11 2.10 -14.17 -8.27
C LEU A 11 3.63 -14.05 -8.31
N ILE A 12 4.13 -12.84 -8.04
CA ILE A 12 5.58 -12.55 -8.04
C ILE A 12 6.15 -12.83 -6.65
N PHE A 13 7.14 -13.73 -6.61
CA PHE A 13 7.99 -14.02 -5.46
C PHE A 13 9.42 -13.54 -5.74
N PRO A 14 10.30 -13.47 -4.74
CA PRO A 14 11.69 -13.03 -4.94
C PRO A 14 12.49 -13.89 -5.93
N ASP A 15 12.13 -15.15 -6.09
CA ASP A 15 12.88 -16.17 -6.85
C ASP A 15 12.09 -16.77 -8.01
N ARG A 16 10.79 -16.51 -8.11
CA ARG A 16 9.92 -17.14 -9.11
C ARG A 16 8.63 -16.38 -9.35
N ILE A 17 7.91 -16.77 -10.39
CA ILE A 17 6.52 -16.38 -10.65
C ILE A 17 5.66 -17.65 -10.63
N ASP A 18 4.65 -17.65 -9.78
CA ASP A 18 3.69 -18.75 -9.68
C ASP A 18 2.38 -18.39 -10.39
N THR A 19 1.81 -19.35 -11.12
CA THR A 19 0.46 -19.27 -11.73
C THR A 19 -0.43 -20.40 -11.22
N GLY A 20 -1.75 -20.32 -11.46
CA GLY A 20 -2.71 -21.32 -11.01
C GLY A 20 -2.82 -21.39 -9.48
N LYS A 21 -2.62 -20.27 -8.82
CA LYS A 21 -2.72 -20.15 -7.38
C LYS A 21 -3.64 -19.00 -6.97
N ALA A 22 -4.38 -19.23 -5.90
CA ALA A 22 -5.19 -18.24 -5.19
C ALA A 22 -4.39 -17.61 -4.05
N LEU A 23 -4.43 -16.29 -3.95
CA LEU A 23 -3.91 -15.53 -2.81
C LEU A 23 -5.08 -15.14 -1.91
N ILE A 24 -5.06 -15.59 -0.65
CA ILE A 24 -6.11 -15.35 0.33
C ILE A 24 -5.60 -14.37 1.38
N CYS A 25 -6.31 -13.25 1.52
CA CYS A 25 -6.04 -12.24 2.53
C CYS A 25 -7.20 -12.16 3.55
N LYS A 26 -6.83 -11.98 4.81
CA LYS A 26 -7.77 -11.78 5.91
C LYS A 26 -7.19 -10.81 6.92
N ASN A 27 -8.00 -9.88 7.42
CA ASN A 27 -7.56 -8.86 8.38
C ASN A 27 -6.33 -8.06 7.91
N GLY A 28 -6.23 -7.76 6.61
CA GLY A 28 -5.12 -6.99 6.05
C GLY A 28 -3.80 -7.76 5.91
N LYS A 29 -3.82 -9.08 6.07
CA LYS A 29 -2.63 -9.93 5.96
C LYS A 29 -2.85 -11.06 4.96
N ILE A 30 -1.80 -11.52 4.31
CA ILE A 30 -1.80 -12.76 3.54
C ILE A 30 -1.97 -13.90 4.54
N GLU A 31 -3.06 -14.65 4.43
CA GLU A 31 -3.36 -15.81 5.26
C GLU A 31 -2.83 -17.09 4.61
N GLN A 32 -3.03 -17.21 3.30
CA GLN A 32 -2.67 -18.44 2.59
C GLN A 32 -2.47 -18.19 1.09
N ILE A 33 -1.62 -19.00 0.48
CA ILE A 33 -1.49 -19.16 -0.97
C ILE A 33 -1.63 -20.66 -1.27
N LEU A 34 -2.59 -21.02 -2.11
CA LEU A 34 -2.85 -22.42 -2.45
C LEU A 34 -3.19 -22.58 -3.94
N ALA A 35 -3.16 -23.82 -4.43
CA ALA A 35 -3.56 -24.08 -5.80
C ALA A 35 -5.05 -23.76 -6.01
N ASP A 36 -5.43 -23.13 -7.13
CA ASP A 36 -6.80 -22.72 -7.42
C ASP A 36 -7.81 -23.85 -7.25
N LYS A 37 -7.43 -25.08 -7.67
CA LYS A 37 -8.28 -26.28 -7.54
C LYS A 37 -8.56 -26.71 -6.10
N MET A 38 -7.82 -26.19 -5.14
CA MET A 38 -8.01 -26.48 -3.70
C MET A 38 -8.77 -25.36 -2.98
N LEU A 39 -9.16 -24.32 -3.71
CA LEU A 39 -9.83 -23.17 -3.14
C LEU A 39 -11.32 -23.49 -2.87
N GLU A 40 -11.74 -23.25 -1.64
CA GLU A 40 -13.14 -23.20 -1.27
C GLU A 40 -13.57 -21.74 -1.11
N ILE A 41 -14.57 -21.34 -1.91
CA ILE A 41 -15.13 -19.98 -1.90
C ILE A 41 -16.37 -19.95 -1.03
N ASN A 42 -16.44 -19.01 -0.09
CA ASN A 42 -17.62 -18.77 0.72
C ASN A 42 -18.45 -17.61 0.15
N PRO A 43 -19.77 -17.57 0.43
CA PRO A 43 -20.65 -16.51 -0.09
C PRO A 43 -20.23 -15.09 0.30
N ASP A 44 -19.54 -14.94 1.45
CA ASP A 44 -19.09 -13.64 1.96
C ASP A 44 -17.70 -13.20 1.45
N ASP A 45 -17.01 -14.04 0.66
CA ASP A 45 -15.69 -13.71 0.15
C ASP A 45 -15.74 -12.62 -0.91
N GLN A 46 -14.81 -11.69 -0.81
CA GLN A 46 -14.58 -10.72 -1.87
C GLN A 46 -13.55 -11.27 -2.85
N ILE A 47 -13.92 -11.36 -4.13
CA ILE A 47 -13.04 -11.93 -5.17
C ILE A 47 -12.54 -10.83 -6.08
N ILE A 48 -11.23 -10.83 -6.35
CA ILE A 48 -10.58 -10.06 -7.40
C ILE A 48 -10.04 -11.03 -8.43
N ASP A 49 -10.53 -10.91 -9.66
CA ASP A 49 -9.93 -11.59 -10.81
C ASP A 49 -8.79 -10.74 -11.37
N ALA A 50 -7.57 -11.19 -11.21
CA ALA A 50 -6.38 -10.49 -11.69
C ALA A 50 -6.17 -10.63 -13.22
N LYS A 51 -7.00 -11.38 -13.94
CA LYS A 51 -7.01 -11.47 -15.41
C LYS A 51 -5.62 -11.71 -16.01
N GLN A 52 -4.87 -12.63 -15.42
CA GLN A 52 -3.48 -12.97 -15.81
C GLN A 52 -2.47 -11.81 -15.62
N GLN A 53 -2.85 -10.75 -14.93
CA GLN A 53 -1.93 -9.68 -14.58
C GLN A 53 -0.97 -10.11 -13.47
N TYR A 54 0.15 -9.40 -13.36
CA TYR A 54 1.07 -9.60 -12.25
C TYR A 54 0.45 -9.17 -10.93
N VAL A 55 0.69 -9.96 -9.90
CA VAL A 55 0.30 -9.69 -8.51
C VAL A 55 1.55 -9.74 -7.67
N SER A 56 1.93 -8.63 -7.10
CA SER A 56 3.12 -8.48 -6.25
C SER A 56 2.76 -7.85 -4.90
N PRO A 57 3.61 -7.98 -3.88
CA PRO A 57 3.57 -7.08 -2.74
C PRO A 57 3.67 -5.62 -3.22
N GLY A 58 3.04 -4.70 -2.48
CA GLY A 58 3.19 -3.28 -2.76
C GLY A 58 4.63 -2.81 -2.52
N PHE A 59 5.05 -1.77 -3.25
CA PHE A 59 6.38 -1.21 -3.09
C PHE A 59 6.52 -0.47 -1.75
N ILE A 60 7.74 -0.50 -1.21
CA ILE A 60 8.13 0.28 -0.04
C ILE A 60 9.11 1.34 -0.51
N ASP A 61 8.71 2.61 -0.40
CA ASP A 61 9.57 3.74 -0.73
C ASP A 61 10.26 4.23 0.54
N MET A 62 11.57 4.04 0.64
CA MET A 62 12.34 4.36 1.83
C MET A 62 12.89 5.79 1.85
N HIS A 63 12.67 6.58 0.79
CA HIS A 63 13.19 7.95 0.72
C HIS A 63 12.35 8.77 -0.27
N VAL A 64 11.38 9.51 0.22
CA VAL A 64 10.47 10.30 -0.61
C VAL A 64 10.23 11.68 0.00
N HIS A 65 10.39 12.73 -0.80
CA HIS A 65 10.18 14.12 -0.37
C HIS A 65 8.78 14.63 -0.63
N GLY A 66 8.11 14.09 -1.64
CA GLY A 66 6.77 14.54 -2.00
C GLY A 66 6.19 13.80 -3.20
N GLY A 67 5.10 14.33 -3.74
CA GLY A 67 4.42 13.80 -4.92
C GLY A 67 3.07 14.47 -5.15
N GLY A 68 2.53 14.33 -6.37
CA GLY A 68 1.21 14.88 -6.69
C GLY A 68 1.10 16.41 -6.59
N GLY A 69 2.22 17.13 -6.77
CA GLY A 69 2.27 18.58 -6.65
C GLY A 69 2.47 19.09 -5.22
N HIS A 70 2.81 18.21 -4.27
CA HIS A 70 3.04 18.54 -2.87
C HIS A 70 4.41 18.05 -2.38
N ASP A 71 4.93 18.72 -1.35
CA ASP A 71 6.13 18.34 -0.59
C ASP A 71 5.76 18.12 0.88
N PHE A 72 6.49 17.26 1.60
CA PHE A 72 6.27 17.07 3.02
C PHE A 72 6.58 18.33 3.84
N MET A 73 7.35 19.26 3.27
CA MET A 73 7.64 20.56 3.87
C MET A 73 6.55 21.62 3.62
N ASP A 74 5.48 21.31 2.88
CA ASP A 74 4.33 22.24 2.66
C ASP A 74 3.59 22.61 3.97
N GLY A 75 3.89 21.91 5.06
CA GLY A 75 3.38 22.26 6.38
C GLY A 75 1.89 22.01 6.58
N THR A 76 1.27 21.10 5.82
CA THR A 76 -0.16 20.78 5.91
C THR A 76 -0.45 19.29 5.95
N VAL A 77 -1.49 18.90 6.68
CA VAL A 77 -1.99 17.51 6.71
C VAL A 77 -2.44 17.07 5.32
N GLU A 78 -3.04 17.98 4.57
CA GLU A 78 -3.55 17.71 3.24
C GLU A 78 -2.42 17.31 2.28
N ALA A 79 -1.29 18.01 2.30
CA ALA A 79 -0.11 17.64 1.50
C ALA A 79 0.33 16.21 1.76
N PHE A 80 0.48 15.82 3.04
CA PHE A 80 0.82 14.44 3.41
C PHE A 80 -0.18 13.41 2.88
N LEU A 81 -1.49 13.68 3.00
CA LEU A 81 -2.52 12.77 2.53
C LEU A 81 -2.52 12.64 0.99
N ARG A 82 -2.33 13.76 0.28
CA ARG A 82 -2.26 13.76 -1.19
C ARG A 82 -1.03 13.02 -1.71
N ILE A 83 0.12 13.24 -1.10
CA ILE A 83 1.36 12.50 -1.44
C ILE A 83 1.11 11.01 -1.24
N ALA A 84 0.60 10.60 -0.08
CA ALA A 84 0.32 9.20 0.22
C ALA A 84 -0.66 8.57 -0.77
N GLU A 85 -1.73 9.27 -1.15
CA GLU A 85 -2.72 8.81 -2.14
C GLU A 85 -2.11 8.62 -3.53
N VAL A 86 -1.28 9.55 -3.98
CA VAL A 86 -0.61 9.47 -5.28
C VAL A 86 0.34 8.28 -5.33
N HIS A 87 1.17 8.11 -4.31
CA HIS A 87 2.08 6.97 -4.23
C HIS A 87 1.34 5.63 -4.21
N ALA A 88 0.24 5.51 -3.45
CA ALA A 88 -0.59 4.30 -3.43
C ALA A 88 -1.18 3.98 -4.81
N LYS A 89 -1.56 4.99 -5.57
CA LYS A 89 -2.12 4.84 -6.93
C LYS A 89 -1.14 4.19 -7.91
N TYR A 90 0.15 4.34 -7.66
CA TYR A 90 1.23 3.75 -8.48
C TYR A 90 1.88 2.53 -7.82
N GLY A 91 1.26 1.97 -6.77
CA GLY A 91 1.64 0.69 -6.18
C GLY A 91 2.54 0.76 -4.95
N THR A 92 2.90 1.95 -4.47
CA THR A 92 3.60 2.11 -3.18
C THR A 92 2.60 1.93 -2.04
N THR A 93 2.84 0.97 -1.16
CA THR A 93 1.96 0.68 -0.02
C THR A 93 2.51 1.15 1.32
N ALA A 94 3.82 1.38 1.40
CA ALA A 94 4.49 1.97 2.56
C ALA A 94 5.55 2.97 2.10
N MET A 95 5.73 4.05 2.85
CA MET A 95 6.73 5.05 2.52
C MET A 95 7.34 5.69 3.77
N VAL A 96 8.57 6.17 3.64
CA VAL A 96 9.26 6.94 4.66
C VAL A 96 9.34 8.39 4.20
N PRO A 97 8.47 9.28 4.72
CA PRO A 97 8.54 10.71 4.43
C PRO A 97 9.88 11.28 4.82
N THR A 98 10.54 11.97 3.90
CA THR A 98 11.88 12.54 4.08
C THR A 98 11.81 14.05 4.05
N THR A 99 12.35 14.69 5.08
CA THR A 99 12.43 16.15 5.18
C THR A 99 13.60 16.72 4.37
N LEU A 100 13.51 17.99 4.02
CA LEU A 100 14.63 18.77 3.47
C LEU A 100 15.31 19.56 4.59
N THR A 101 16.45 20.17 4.26
CA THR A 101 17.13 21.11 5.15
C THR A 101 16.20 22.28 5.49
N CYS A 102 15.97 22.52 6.77
CA CYS A 102 15.04 23.51 7.27
C CYS A 102 15.46 23.96 8.69
N THR A 103 14.75 24.92 9.26
CA THR A 103 14.92 25.32 10.65
C THR A 103 14.38 24.24 11.60
N ASP A 104 14.84 24.24 12.86
CA ASP A 104 14.33 23.33 13.89
C ASP A 104 12.82 23.48 14.10
N GLU A 105 12.31 24.71 14.02
CA GLU A 105 10.87 24.99 14.15
C GLU A 105 10.06 24.35 13.04
N GLU A 106 10.47 24.49 11.77
CA GLU A 106 9.83 23.87 10.61
C GLU A 106 9.87 22.33 10.71
N LEU A 107 11.00 21.77 11.14
CA LEU A 107 11.16 20.33 11.34
C LEU A 107 10.19 19.81 12.40
N MET A 108 10.10 20.45 13.56
CA MET A 108 9.19 20.04 14.63
C MET A 108 7.72 20.19 14.24
N ASN A 109 7.39 21.23 13.45
CA ASN A 109 6.05 21.39 12.88
C ASN A 109 5.73 20.24 11.92
N THR A 110 6.65 19.89 11.02
CA THR A 110 6.50 18.76 10.07
C THR A 110 6.23 17.44 10.80
N PHE A 111 6.95 17.15 11.88
CA PHE A 111 6.67 15.95 12.69
C PHE A 111 5.30 15.96 13.35
N THR A 112 4.83 17.13 13.78
CA THR A 112 3.50 17.28 14.37
C THR A 112 2.40 17.03 13.33
N ILE A 113 2.57 17.56 12.12
CA ILE A 113 1.68 17.36 11.00
C ILE A 113 1.67 15.90 10.56
N TYR A 114 2.85 15.28 10.43
CA TYR A 114 2.98 13.86 10.10
C TYR A 114 2.17 12.96 11.04
N LYS A 115 2.29 13.17 12.36
CA LYS A 115 1.52 12.40 13.36
C LYS A 115 0.01 12.51 13.12
N LYS A 116 -0.50 13.69 12.81
CA LYS A 116 -1.92 13.91 12.49
C LYS A 116 -2.30 13.23 11.17
N ALA A 117 -1.50 13.43 10.12
CA ALA A 117 -1.75 12.84 8.81
C ALA A 117 -1.75 11.30 8.86
N LYS A 118 -0.83 10.70 9.62
CA LYS A 118 -0.75 9.25 9.79
C LYS A 118 -2.04 8.63 10.36
N VAL A 119 -2.68 9.30 11.32
CA VAL A 119 -3.95 8.85 11.90
C VAL A 119 -5.10 8.99 10.89
N LEU A 120 -5.10 10.04 10.09
CA LEU A 120 -6.15 10.33 9.12
C LEU A 120 -5.99 9.57 7.79
N ASN A 121 -4.80 9.05 7.51
CA ASN A 121 -4.51 8.35 6.26
C ASN A 121 -5.24 7.01 6.20
N ASN A 122 -6.29 6.94 5.40
CA ASN A 122 -7.10 5.74 5.17
C ASN A 122 -7.09 5.23 3.72
N LYS A 123 -6.47 5.98 2.80
CA LYS A 123 -6.46 5.67 1.35
C LYS A 123 -5.07 5.58 0.75
N GLY A 124 -4.08 6.20 1.37
CA GLY A 124 -2.74 6.33 0.84
C GLY A 124 -1.76 5.27 1.35
N ALA A 125 -0.53 5.32 0.81
CA ALA A 125 0.61 4.56 1.32
C ALA A 125 0.84 4.84 2.82
N LYS A 126 1.25 3.81 3.58
CA LYS A 126 1.39 3.86 5.05
C LYS A 126 2.83 4.19 5.47
#